data_a4f1316b7871e55c7b6df8d9e22cfe5d
#
_entry.id   a4f1316b7871e55c7b6df8d9e22cfe5d
#
_cell.length_a   1.000
_cell.length_b   1.000
_cell.length_c   1.000
_cell.angle_alpha   90.00
_cell.angle_beta   90.00
_cell.angle_gamma   90.00
#
_symmetry.space_group_name_H-M   'P 1'
#
loop_
_entity.id
_entity.type
_entity.pdbx_description
1 polymer ?
#
loop_
_entity_poly.entity_id
_entity_poly.type
_entity_poly.pdbx_seq_one_letter_code
_entity_poly.pdbx_strand_id
1 'polypeptide(L)'
;MKIGSLAVLPQKSYAINLLIFKTNIVNKKQAMKVAKLLDAENNILRWNIDRQDVDRVLRVEAVNIGTREIISIIQDAGYFCEELAG
;
A
#
# COMPACT_ATOMS: atom_id res chain seq x y z
N MET A 1 -20.03 -20.56 -18.57
CA MET A 1 -19.86 -20.39 -17.93
C MET A 1 -19.53 -20.14 -17.37
N LYS A 2 -19.48 -20.31 -17.39
CA LYS A 2 -19.11 -20.16 -16.68
C LYS A 2 -18.56 -19.70 -16.15
N ILE A 3 -18.43 -19.91 -16.32
CA ILE A 3 -17.86 -19.53 -15.57
C ILE A 3 -17.32 -19.17 -14.88
N GLY A 4 -17.35 -19.34 -15.13
CA GLY A 4 -16.91 -19.09 -14.22
C GLY A 4 -16.35 -18.92 -13.59
N SER A 5 -16.44 -19.19 -13.74
CA SER A 5 -15.94 -19.06 -12.94
C SER A 5 -15.44 -18.71 -12.36
N LEU A 6 -15.62 -18.87 -12.59
CA LEU A 6 -15.22 -18.64 -11.83
C LEU A 6 -14.78 -18.35 -11.08
N ALA A 7 -14.93 -18.47 -11.26
CA ALA A 7 -14.57 -18.29 -10.30
C ALA A 7 -14.08 -18.21 -9.63
N VAL A 8 -14.05 -18.52 -9.82
CA VAL A 8 -13.64 -18.53 -8.92
C VAL A 8 -12.99 -18.13 -8.31
N LEU A 9 -13.05 -18.17 -8.25
CA LEU A 9 -12.53 -17.86 -7.45
C LEU A 9 -12.26 -17.98 -6.55
N PRO A 10 -12.24 -18.12 -6.33
CA PRO A 10 -11.92 -18.25 -5.49
C PRO A 10 -11.95 -18.33 -4.43
N GLN A 11 -12.12 -18.94 -4.06
CA GLN A 11 -12.10 -18.96 -3.07
C GLN A 11 -11.13 -19.17 -2.36
N LYS A 12 -10.19 -19.28 -2.67
CA LYS A 12 -9.14 -19.18 -2.00
C LYS A 12 -9.15 -17.92 -1.55
N SER A 13 -9.35 -17.68 -0.39
CA SER A 13 -9.42 -16.41 0.09
C SER A 13 -8.07 -15.91 0.34
N TYR A 14 -7.73 -14.86 -0.32
CA TYR A 14 -6.55 -14.11 0.03
C TYR A 14 -6.94 -13.16 1.14
N ALA A 15 -6.22 -13.18 2.22
CA ALA A 15 -6.42 -12.19 3.25
C ALA A 15 -5.89 -10.86 2.72
N ILE A 16 -6.75 -9.86 2.68
CA ILE A 16 -6.34 -8.50 2.33
C ILE A 16 -5.88 -7.82 3.60
N ASN A 17 -4.65 -7.36 3.61
CA ASN A 17 -4.08 -6.63 4.74
C ASN A 17 -4.27 -5.14 4.53
N LEU A 18 -4.86 -4.47 5.50
CA LEU A 18 -4.90 -3.01 5.51
C LEU A 18 -3.74 -2.55 6.38
N LEU A 19 -2.77 -1.89 5.76
CA LEU A 19 -1.55 -1.47 6.41
C LEU A 19 -1.53 0.05 6.47
N ILE A 20 -1.21 0.61 7.62
CA ILE A 20 -1.29 2.04 7.85
C ILE A 20 0.05 2.53 8.39
N PHE A 21 0.56 3.59 7.78
CA PHE A 21 1.90 4.09 8.09
C PHE A 21 1.92 5.60 8.29
N LYS A 22 2.79 6.05 9.19
CA LYS A 22 3.17 7.44 9.29
C LYS A 22 4.33 7.68 8.34
N THR A 23 4.27 8.77 7.59
CA THR A 23 5.34 9.12 6.66
C THR A 23 5.70 10.60 6.79
N ASN A 24 6.69 11.02 5.98
CA ASN A 24 7.01 12.43 5.83
C ASN A 24 6.80 12.90 4.40
N ILE A 25 5.84 12.30 3.70
CA ILE A 25 5.50 12.69 2.34
C ILE A 25 4.55 13.87 2.42
N VAL A 26 5.04 15.08 2.09
CA VAL A 26 4.33 16.30 2.39
C VAL A 26 3.76 17.02 1.18
N ASN A 27 4.25 16.73 -0.02
CA ASN A 27 3.78 17.45 -1.19
C ASN A 27 3.50 16.50 -2.35
N LYS A 28 2.88 17.06 -3.39
CA LYS A 28 2.44 16.26 -4.53
C LYS A 28 3.60 15.62 -5.26
N LYS A 29 4.70 16.34 -5.42
CA LYS A 29 5.87 15.82 -6.13
C LYS A 29 6.42 14.57 -5.44
N GLN A 30 6.52 14.61 -4.12
CA GLN A 30 6.98 13.46 -3.35
C GLN A 30 6.00 12.30 -3.46
N ALA A 31 4.71 12.61 -3.38
CA ALA A 31 3.67 11.58 -3.51
C ALA A 31 3.74 10.91 -4.87
N MET A 32 4.00 11.67 -5.93
CA MET A 32 4.11 11.11 -7.27
C MET A 32 5.31 10.18 -7.42
N LYS A 33 6.41 10.50 -6.76
CA LYS A 33 7.58 9.64 -6.77
C LYS A 33 7.28 8.30 -6.12
N VAL A 34 6.61 8.35 -4.99
CA VAL A 34 6.22 7.13 -4.26
C VAL A 34 5.16 6.35 -5.03
N ALA A 35 4.24 7.07 -5.69
CA ALA A 35 3.17 6.44 -6.46
C ALA A 35 3.71 5.48 -7.50
N LYS A 36 4.78 5.85 -8.19
CA LYS A 36 5.37 4.98 -9.21
C LYS A 36 5.82 3.66 -8.63
N LEU A 37 6.38 3.70 -7.42
CA LEU A 37 6.89 2.50 -6.77
C LEU A 37 5.76 1.64 -6.24
N LEU A 38 4.74 2.26 -5.64
CA LEU A 38 3.61 1.51 -5.11
C LEU A 38 2.78 0.90 -6.23
N ASP A 39 2.58 1.65 -7.32
CA ASP A 39 1.80 1.15 -8.45
C ASP A 39 2.52 0.03 -9.20
N ALA A 40 3.84 -0.04 -9.09
CA ALA A 40 4.61 -1.11 -9.71
C ALA A 40 4.55 -2.42 -8.92
N GLU A 41 4.07 -2.38 -7.68
CA GLU A 41 4.03 -3.56 -6.84
C GLU A 41 2.72 -4.31 -7.04
N ASN A 42 2.79 -5.52 -7.61
CA ASN A 42 1.62 -6.29 -7.97
C ASN A 42 0.77 -6.70 -6.77
N ASN A 43 1.38 -6.80 -5.61
CA ASN A 43 0.69 -7.24 -4.40
C ASN A 43 -0.06 -6.11 -3.69
N ILE A 44 0.09 -4.88 -4.17
CA ILE A 44 -0.66 -3.75 -3.64
C ILE A 44 -1.91 -3.56 -4.48
N LEU A 45 -3.07 -3.68 -3.84
CA LEU A 45 -4.36 -3.57 -4.52
C LEU A 45 -4.77 -2.12 -4.68
N ARG A 46 -4.55 -1.32 -3.65
CA ARG A 46 -4.79 0.12 -3.70
C ARG A 46 -4.06 0.79 -2.53
N TRP A 47 -3.88 2.08 -2.67
CA TRP A 47 -3.22 2.88 -1.63
C TRP A 47 -3.68 4.32 -1.75
N ASN A 48 -3.52 5.08 -0.65
CA ASN A 48 -3.64 6.53 -0.71
C ASN A 48 -2.79 7.16 0.38
N ILE A 49 -2.50 8.43 0.21
CA ILE A 49 -1.76 9.21 1.20
C ILE A 49 -2.59 10.42 1.57
N ASP A 50 -2.88 10.56 2.87
CA ASP A 50 -3.55 11.73 3.39
C ASP A 50 -2.48 12.75 3.79
N ARG A 51 -2.18 13.67 2.88
CA ARG A 51 -1.11 14.64 3.10
C ARG A 51 -1.52 15.77 4.02
N GLN A 52 -2.80 15.89 4.34
CA GLN A 52 -3.28 16.91 5.26
C GLN A 52 -3.27 16.44 6.70
N ASP A 53 -3.22 15.16 6.92
CA ASP A 53 -3.06 14.60 8.25
C ASP A 53 -1.66 14.94 8.77
N VAL A 54 -1.55 15.23 10.07
CA VAL A 54 -0.27 15.58 10.68
C VAL A 54 0.77 14.47 10.52
N ASP A 55 0.31 13.23 10.46
CA ASP A 55 1.19 12.07 10.32
C ASP A 55 1.42 11.67 8.87
N ARG A 56 0.87 12.41 7.91
CA ARG A 56 1.01 12.11 6.48
C ARG A 56 0.75 10.64 6.22
N VAL A 57 -0.44 10.20 6.58
CA VAL A 57 -0.77 8.78 6.66
C VAL A 57 -0.85 8.13 5.29
N LEU A 58 -0.12 7.03 5.13
CA LEU A 58 -0.20 6.16 3.96
C LEU A 58 -1.05 4.95 4.33
N ARG A 59 -2.10 4.68 3.57
CA ARG A 59 -2.93 3.49 3.71
C ARG A 59 -2.72 2.60 2.51
N VAL A 60 -2.45 1.32 2.75
CA VAL A 60 -2.17 0.34 1.70
C VAL A 60 -3.04 -0.88 1.92
N GLU A 61 -3.73 -1.32 0.87
CA GLU A 61 -4.41 -2.61 0.87
C GLU A 61 -3.59 -3.57 0.03
N ALA A 62 -3.10 -4.63 0.64
CA ALA A 62 -2.15 -5.52 0.00
C ALA A 62 -2.47 -6.98 0.29
N VAL A 63 -1.98 -7.87 -0.59
CA VAL A 63 -2.05 -9.31 -0.40
C VAL A 63 -0.64 -9.86 -0.49
N ASN A 64 -0.35 -10.85 0.33
CA ASN A 64 0.92 -11.61 0.29
C ASN A 64 2.17 -10.78 0.58
N ILE A 65 2.03 -9.54 0.97
CA ILE A 65 3.13 -8.74 1.50
C ILE A 65 2.64 -8.02 2.74
N GLY A 66 3.55 -7.63 3.57
CA GLY A 66 3.22 -7.02 4.85
C GLY A 66 3.93 -5.71 5.07
N THR A 67 3.92 -5.30 6.32
CA THR A 67 4.46 -4.03 6.77
C THR A 67 5.90 -3.80 6.33
N ARG A 68 6.73 -4.82 6.48
CA ARG A 68 8.15 -4.67 6.21
C ARG A 68 8.44 -4.32 4.77
N GLU A 69 7.72 -4.96 3.85
CA GLU A 69 7.90 -4.70 2.42
C GLU A 69 7.51 -3.28 2.05
N ILE A 70 6.41 -2.79 2.62
CA ILE A 70 5.97 -1.43 2.34
C ILE A 70 6.98 -0.42 2.89
N ILE A 71 7.44 -0.63 4.11
CA ILE A 71 8.45 0.24 4.71
C ILE A 71 9.68 0.31 3.82
N SER A 72 10.13 -0.84 3.31
CA SER A 72 11.30 -0.91 2.45
C SER A 72 11.11 -0.07 1.18
N ILE A 73 9.93 -0.18 0.55
CA ILE A 73 9.63 0.58 -0.67
C ILE A 73 9.74 2.09 -0.39
N ILE A 74 9.14 2.53 0.70
CA ILE A 74 9.11 3.97 1.02
C ILE A 74 10.49 4.47 1.41
N GLN A 75 11.23 3.70 2.20
CA GLN A 75 12.59 4.07 2.61
C GLN A 75 13.54 4.11 1.43
N ASP A 76 13.40 3.17 0.49
CA ASP A 76 14.22 3.16 -0.71
C ASP A 76 13.97 4.38 -1.59
N ALA A 77 12.78 4.95 -1.49
CA ALA A 77 12.45 6.19 -2.19
C ALA A 77 13.04 7.42 -1.47
N GLY A 78 13.57 7.23 -0.27
CA GLY A 78 14.19 8.31 0.48
C GLY A 78 13.28 8.95 1.52
N TYR A 79 12.18 8.29 1.91
CA TYR A 79 11.23 8.87 2.85
C TYR A 79 11.12 8.05 4.13
N PHE A 80 10.67 8.72 5.18
CA PHE A 80 10.38 8.08 6.45
C PHE A 80 9.10 7.26 6.35
N CYS A 81 9.07 6.10 6.97
CA CYS A 81 7.87 5.26 7.00
C CYS A 81 7.89 4.42 8.27
N GLU A 82 6.82 4.52 9.04
CA GLU A 82 6.69 3.80 10.30
C GLU A 82 5.27 3.28 10.41
N GLU A 83 5.10 2.02 10.78
CA GLU A 83 3.77 1.46 10.93
C GLU A 83 3.05 2.14 12.09
N LEU A 84 1.79 2.53 11.85
CA LEU A 84 0.91 3.00 12.90
C LEU A 84 0.14 1.82 13.44
N ALA A 85 0.27 1.61 14.74
CA ALA A 85 -0.50 0.56 15.40
C ALA A 85 -1.97 0.97 15.38
N GLY A 86 -2.77 0.15 14.79
CA GLY A 86 -4.18 0.46 14.62
C GLY A 86 -5.00 0.19 15.85
#